data_a5b4f0de9c5608b49b26926113c11c8f
#
_entry.id   a5b4f0de9c5608b49b26926113c11c8f
#
_cell.length_a   1.000
_cell.length_b   1.000
_cell.length_c   1.000
_cell.angle_alpha   90.00
_cell.angle_beta   90.00
_cell.angle_gamma   90.00
#
_symmetry.space_group_name_H-M   'P 1'
#
loop_
_entity.id
_entity.type
_entity.pdbx_description
1 polymer ?
#
loop_
_entity_poly.entity_id
_entity_poly.type
_entity_poly.pdbx_seq_one_letter_code
_entity_poly.pdbx_strand_id
1 'polypeptide(L)'
;THLESNRQKMMDFYAKMVYETWKKKNQSDKLVFIFSSTTLMQAYARYKYFDQVQDYSKRQIELIKAANDSLTTVNNKLNLLVSEKNGKQNLIVAKNAELIREQNQANSYVNELKKKERELDKKLKAEIKKREVLANKLKSLIAAQAKKSGSKNSNYKLTPEEKLISDDFAKNKGKLPWPVEEGFVSEKFGVNVHPLFKQVKLTNDGITVTTSAGADVRSVFTGTVVEIMFIPGYNNVVMIRHGNYLTLYSNIIKVYIRKGDVIKLKQKIGKLASDNESSSTLNFQIWRDKEKLDPQLWL
;
A
#
# COMPACT_ATOMS: atom_id res chain seq x y z
N THR A 1 11.02 -49.06 30.72
CA THR A 1 10.79 -49.66 29.40
C THR A 1 11.10 -51.15 29.46
N HIS A 2 10.61 -51.96 28.50
CA HIS A 2 10.80 -53.42 28.47
C HIS A 2 12.29 -53.80 28.47
N LEU A 3 13.16 -53.01 27.86
CA LEU A 3 14.62 -53.19 27.85
C LEU A 3 15.25 -52.98 29.24
N GLU A 4 14.83 -51.98 29.99
CA GLU A 4 15.30 -51.74 31.36
C GLU A 4 14.88 -52.84 32.32
N SER A 5 13.63 -53.30 32.20
CA SER A 5 13.12 -54.43 33.00
C SER A 5 13.90 -55.70 32.70
N ASN A 6 14.20 -56.00 31.44
CA ASN A 6 15.03 -57.17 31.07
C ASN A 6 16.45 -57.02 31.56
N ARG A 7 17.06 -55.82 31.46
CA ARG A 7 18.39 -55.58 32.04
C ARG A 7 18.42 -55.84 33.54
N GLN A 8 17.43 -55.27 34.26
CA GLN A 8 17.37 -55.44 35.70
C GLN A 8 17.29 -56.91 36.08
N LYS A 9 16.42 -57.69 35.42
CA LYS A 9 16.30 -59.17 35.65
C LYS A 9 17.61 -59.89 35.34
N MET A 10 18.31 -59.49 34.26
CA MET A 10 19.62 -60.08 33.94
C MET A 10 20.70 -59.71 34.96
N MET A 11 20.69 -58.44 35.45
CA MET A 11 21.63 -58.01 36.49
C MET A 11 21.36 -58.71 37.82
N ASP A 12 20.10 -58.87 38.22
CA ASP A 12 19.72 -59.57 39.43
C ASP A 12 20.11 -61.04 39.35
N PHE A 13 19.88 -61.69 38.22
CA PHE A 13 20.32 -63.04 37.96
C PHE A 13 21.86 -63.18 38.01
N TYR A 14 22.56 -62.24 37.38
CA TYR A 14 24.03 -62.20 37.40
C TYR A 14 24.57 -61.94 38.79
N ALA A 15 24.01 -61.00 39.53
CA ALA A 15 24.42 -60.76 40.92
C ALA A 15 24.27 -62.03 41.81
N LYS A 16 23.15 -62.73 41.67
CA LYS A 16 22.91 -63.98 42.37
C LYS A 16 23.91 -65.03 41.94
N MET A 17 24.20 -65.15 40.67
CA MET A 17 25.17 -66.07 40.12
C MET A 17 26.60 -65.78 40.61
N VAL A 18 26.99 -64.44 40.57
CA VAL A 18 28.30 -64.01 41.10
C VAL A 18 28.40 -64.27 42.58
N TYR A 19 27.36 -64.04 43.37
CA TYR A 19 27.30 -64.29 44.79
C TYR A 19 27.48 -65.82 45.08
N GLU A 20 26.77 -66.66 44.40
CA GLU A 20 26.90 -68.14 44.54
C GLU A 20 28.27 -68.60 44.04
N THR A 21 28.83 -68.05 43.01
CA THR A 21 30.17 -68.38 42.51
C THR A 21 31.25 -67.83 43.44
N TRP A 22 31.09 -66.67 44.06
CA TRP A 22 32.00 -66.12 45.07
C TRP A 22 31.98 -66.95 46.34
N LYS A 23 30.82 -67.35 46.79
CA LYS A 23 30.63 -68.26 47.95
C LYS A 23 31.36 -69.61 47.74
N LYS A 24 31.55 -70.03 46.49
CA LYS A 24 32.23 -71.21 46.06
C LYS A 24 33.64 -70.93 45.45
N LYS A 25 34.22 -69.75 45.73
CA LYS A 25 35.43 -69.26 45.07
C LYS A 25 36.74 -69.97 45.45
N ASN A 26 36.75 -70.76 46.51
CA ASN A 26 37.96 -71.52 46.83
C ASN A 26 38.19 -72.57 45.74
N GLN A 27 39.31 -72.41 45.00
CA GLN A 27 39.77 -73.43 44.02
C GLN A 27 39.86 -74.81 44.63
N SER A 28 40.12 -74.86 45.94
CA SER A 28 40.09 -76.08 46.75
C SER A 28 38.70 -76.75 46.73
N ASP A 29 37.59 -75.98 46.81
CA ASP A 29 36.23 -76.55 46.85
C ASP A 29 35.81 -77.18 45.52
N LYS A 30 36.31 -76.70 44.39
CA LYS A 30 36.09 -77.29 43.06
C LYS A 30 36.78 -78.66 42.98
N LEU A 31 38.03 -78.71 43.42
CA LEU A 31 38.80 -79.92 43.44
C LEU A 31 38.23 -80.92 44.44
N VAL A 32 37.89 -80.41 45.64
CA VAL A 32 37.23 -81.26 46.69
C VAL A 32 35.90 -81.83 46.18
N PHE A 33 35.06 -80.99 45.47
CA PHE A 33 33.80 -81.44 44.90
C PHE A 33 33.97 -82.50 43.80
N ILE A 34 34.99 -82.41 42.98
CA ILE A 34 35.31 -83.34 41.93
C ILE A 34 35.89 -84.63 42.55
N PHE A 35 36.86 -84.46 43.49
CA PHE A 35 37.57 -85.59 44.10
C PHE A 35 36.80 -86.25 45.25
N SER A 36 35.75 -85.70 45.83
CA SER A 36 34.82 -86.35 46.79
C SER A 36 33.85 -87.31 46.12
N SER A 37 34.00 -87.59 44.85
CA SER A 37 33.20 -88.56 44.11
C SER A 37 33.67 -89.96 44.43
N THR A 38 32.73 -90.91 44.57
CA THR A 38 33.00 -92.32 44.91
C THR A 38 33.43 -93.11 43.69
N THR A 39 33.22 -92.64 42.48
CA THR A 39 33.60 -93.26 41.21
C THR A 39 34.21 -92.31 40.23
N LEU A 40 35.15 -92.76 39.37
CA LEU A 40 35.77 -91.92 38.31
C LEU A 40 34.73 -91.33 37.34
N MET A 41 33.67 -92.03 37.04
CA MET A 41 32.57 -91.62 36.16
C MET A 41 31.80 -90.42 36.78
N GLN A 42 31.60 -90.46 38.09
CA GLN A 42 30.97 -89.39 38.84
C GLN A 42 31.88 -88.13 38.90
N ALA A 43 33.18 -88.26 39.05
CA ALA A 43 34.15 -87.19 38.98
C ALA A 43 34.12 -86.49 37.60
N TYR A 44 34.11 -87.28 36.54
CA TYR A 44 34.00 -86.75 35.15
C TYR A 44 32.65 -85.98 34.89
N ALA A 45 31.54 -86.56 35.37
CA ALA A 45 30.25 -85.90 35.26
C ALA A 45 30.21 -84.52 35.99
N ARG A 46 30.81 -84.48 37.22
CA ARG A 46 30.92 -83.19 37.98
C ARG A 46 31.83 -82.18 37.31
N TYR A 47 32.94 -82.60 36.69
CA TYR A 47 33.81 -81.78 35.94
C TYR A 47 33.06 -81.14 34.68
N LYS A 48 32.37 -81.97 33.91
CA LYS A 48 31.59 -81.56 32.77
C LYS A 48 30.47 -80.60 33.17
N TYR A 49 29.82 -80.84 34.30
CA TYR A 49 28.82 -79.88 34.81
C TYR A 49 29.43 -78.52 35.14
N PHE A 50 30.60 -78.49 35.75
CA PHE A 50 31.31 -77.22 36.02
C PHE A 50 31.70 -76.48 34.74
N ASP A 51 32.19 -77.19 33.76
CA ASP A 51 32.55 -76.63 32.43
C ASP A 51 31.33 -75.99 31.75
N GLN A 52 30.21 -76.70 31.72
CA GLN A 52 28.96 -76.20 31.18
C GLN A 52 28.45 -74.95 31.94
N VAL A 53 28.54 -74.89 33.23
CA VAL A 53 28.15 -73.73 34.05
C VAL A 53 29.05 -72.56 33.79
N GLN A 54 30.35 -72.79 33.62
CA GLN A 54 31.28 -71.69 33.24
C GLN A 54 30.98 -71.11 31.87
N ASP A 55 30.75 -71.96 30.88
CA ASP A 55 30.42 -71.52 29.54
C ASP A 55 29.08 -70.78 29.48
N TYR A 56 28.08 -71.28 30.21
CA TYR A 56 26.79 -70.56 30.36
C TYR A 56 26.98 -69.18 31.00
N SER A 57 27.78 -69.11 32.08
CA SER A 57 28.07 -67.85 32.77
C SER A 57 28.76 -66.84 31.86
N LYS A 58 29.78 -67.29 31.10
CA LYS A 58 30.46 -66.41 30.10
C LYS A 58 29.48 -65.85 29.05
N ARG A 59 28.63 -66.73 28.48
CA ARG A 59 27.60 -66.28 27.51
C ARG A 59 26.63 -65.27 28.11
N GLN A 60 26.20 -65.46 29.37
CA GLN A 60 25.32 -64.53 30.06
C GLN A 60 26.00 -63.15 30.27
N ILE A 61 27.28 -63.10 30.62
CA ILE A 61 28.05 -61.88 30.77
C ILE A 61 28.16 -61.14 29.44
N GLU A 62 28.42 -61.82 28.34
CA GLU A 62 28.49 -61.24 27.00
C GLU A 62 27.14 -60.63 26.56
N LEU A 63 26.03 -61.33 26.81
CA LEU A 63 24.68 -60.86 26.55
C LEU A 63 24.33 -59.61 27.37
N ILE A 64 24.68 -59.58 28.66
CA ILE A 64 24.47 -58.42 29.54
C ILE A 64 25.29 -57.21 29.02
N LYS A 65 26.55 -57.48 28.64
CA LYS A 65 27.43 -56.47 28.11
C LYS A 65 26.86 -55.83 26.80
N ALA A 66 26.47 -56.68 25.86
CA ALA A 66 25.85 -56.24 24.59
C ALA A 66 24.54 -55.50 24.82
N ALA A 67 23.69 -55.95 25.77
CA ALA A 67 22.46 -55.26 26.12
C ALA A 67 22.72 -53.85 26.74
N ASN A 68 23.75 -53.75 27.59
CA ASN A 68 24.13 -52.47 28.21
C ASN A 68 24.70 -51.48 27.19
N ASP A 69 25.54 -51.93 26.26
CA ASP A 69 26.09 -51.13 25.18
C ASP A 69 24.97 -50.60 24.24
N SER A 70 24.02 -51.52 23.91
CA SER A 70 22.83 -51.13 23.13
C SER A 70 21.98 -50.07 23.85
N LEU A 71 21.74 -50.25 25.15
CA LEU A 71 20.98 -49.30 25.96
C LEU A 71 21.67 -47.93 26.03
N THR A 72 22.99 -47.89 26.21
CA THR A 72 23.78 -46.67 26.22
C THR A 72 23.67 -45.94 24.89
N THR A 73 23.76 -46.65 23.77
CA THR A 73 23.62 -46.11 22.43
C THR A 73 22.24 -45.49 22.20
N VAL A 74 21.17 -46.19 22.59
CA VAL A 74 19.79 -45.70 22.48
C VAL A 74 19.55 -44.45 23.35
N ASN A 75 20.06 -44.45 24.60
CA ASN A 75 19.94 -43.29 25.48
C ASN A 75 20.67 -42.05 24.93
N ASN A 76 21.88 -42.24 24.40
CA ASN A 76 22.62 -41.12 23.76
C ASN A 76 21.86 -40.57 22.57
N LYS A 77 21.32 -41.45 21.71
CA LYS A 77 20.49 -41.02 20.56
C LYS A 77 19.22 -40.28 21.01
N LEU A 78 18.54 -40.77 22.05
CA LEU A 78 17.36 -40.15 22.61
C LEU A 78 17.69 -38.71 23.12
N ASN A 79 18.78 -38.55 23.85
CA ASN A 79 19.20 -37.27 24.39
C ASN A 79 19.49 -36.24 23.25
N LEU A 80 20.13 -36.70 22.18
CA LEU A 80 20.36 -35.86 20.99
C LEU A 80 19.04 -35.40 20.34
N LEU A 81 18.09 -36.34 20.17
CA LEU A 81 16.78 -36.01 19.59
C LEU A 81 15.97 -35.07 20.48
N VAL A 82 16.03 -35.22 21.80
CA VAL A 82 15.38 -34.29 22.74
C VAL A 82 15.98 -32.88 22.64
N SER A 83 17.31 -32.79 22.58
CA SER A 83 18.01 -31.50 22.41
C SER A 83 17.63 -30.83 21.10
N GLU A 84 17.63 -31.57 19.99
CA GLU A 84 17.21 -31.05 18.67
C GLU A 84 15.75 -30.59 18.67
N LYS A 85 14.85 -31.39 19.27
CA LYS A 85 13.43 -31.02 19.42
C LYS A 85 13.27 -29.71 20.19
N ASN A 86 13.96 -29.56 21.31
CA ASN A 86 13.90 -28.35 22.13
C ASN A 86 14.43 -27.13 21.36
N GLY A 87 15.51 -27.29 20.59
CA GLY A 87 16.03 -26.26 19.71
C GLY A 87 15.01 -25.80 18.65
N LYS A 88 14.37 -26.76 17.96
CA LYS A 88 13.30 -26.48 16.99
C LYS A 88 12.09 -25.81 17.64
N GLN A 89 11.69 -26.22 18.83
CA GLN A 89 10.57 -25.63 19.55
C GLN A 89 10.85 -24.16 19.92
N ASN A 90 12.05 -23.85 20.39
CA ASN A 90 12.46 -22.47 20.69
C ASN A 90 12.46 -21.60 19.42
N LEU A 91 12.91 -22.15 18.29
CA LEU A 91 12.87 -21.44 17.01
C LEU A 91 11.42 -21.14 16.57
N ILE A 92 10.52 -22.11 16.73
CA ILE A 92 9.09 -21.91 16.40
C ILE A 92 8.47 -20.81 17.27
N VAL A 93 8.76 -20.80 18.58
CA VAL A 93 8.26 -19.76 19.50
C VAL A 93 8.79 -18.40 19.08
N ALA A 94 10.08 -18.28 18.75
CA ALA A 94 10.68 -17.03 18.28
C ALA A 94 10.05 -16.54 16.97
N LYS A 95 9.86 -17.45 16.01
CA LYS A 95 9.22 -17.12 14.72
C LYS A 95 7.75 -16.71 14.87
N ASN A 96 7.01 -17.36 15.75
CA ASN A 96 5.64 -16.96 16.04
C ASN A 96 5.56 -15.56 16.66
N ALA A 97 6.48 -15.22 17.55
CA ALA A 97 6.55 -13.87 18.14
C ALA A 97 6.89 -12.82 17.08
N GLU A 98 7.79 -13.11 16.13
CA GLU A 98 8.12 -12.26 15.00
C GLU A 98 6.89 -12.03 14.09
N LEU A 99 6.19 -13.11 13.71
CA LEU A 99 4.96 -13.04 12.89
C LEU A 99 3.86 -12.19 13.54
N ILE A 100 3.65 -12.33 14.85
CA ILE A 100 2.68 -11.51 15.58
C ILE A 100 3.06 -10.03 15.52
N ARG A 101 4.35 -9.68 15.64
CA ARG A 101 4.82 -8.30 15.53
C ARG A 101 4.59 -7.74 14.11
N GLU A 102 4.93 -8.50 13.08
CA GLU A 102 4.70 -8.11 11.68
C GLU A 102 3.21 -7.92 11.39
N GLN A 103 2.35 -8.82 11.88
CA GLN A 103 0.91 -8.71 11.74
C GLN A 103 0.34 -7.45 12.41
N ASN A 104 0.82 -7.13 13.61
CA ASN A 104 0.42 -5.92 14.32
C ASN A 104 0.87 -4.65 13.58
N GLN A 105 2.09 -4.63 13.03
CA GLN A 105 2.57 -3.54 12.20
C GLN A 105 1.74 -3.39 10.92
N ALA A 106 1.46 -4.48 10.21
CA ALA A 106 0.62 -4.45 9.02
C ALA A 106 -0.79 -3.91 9.32
N ASN A 107 -1.40 -4.34 10.42
CA ASN A 107 -2.69 -3.83 10.87
C ASN A 107 -2.65 -2.31 11.20
N SER A 108 -1.56 -1.85 11.80
CA SER A 108 -1.36 -0.42 12.07
C SER A 108 -1.30 0.38 10.76
N TYR A 109 -0.52 -0.07 9.77
CA TYR A 109 -0.46 0.57 8.45
C TYR A 109 -1.81 0.58 7.73
N VAL A 110 -2.56 -0.53 7.78
CA VAL A 110 -3.91 -0.59 7.19
C VAL A 110 -4.84 0.45 7.85
N ASN A 111 -4.78 0.61 9.16
CA ASN A 111 -5.59 1.60 9.87
C ASN A 111 -5.18 3.04 9.54
N GLU A 112 -3.89 3.31 9.38
CA GLU A 112 -3.39 4.61 8.95
C GLU A 112 -3.83 4.94 7.52
N LEU A 113 -3.71 3.98 6.60
CA LEU A 113 -4.17 4.14 5.22
C LEU A 113 -5.67 4.41 5.14
N LYS A 114 -6.49 3.70 5.91
CA LYS A 114 -7.95 3.96 6.00
C LYS A 114 -8.27 5.36 6.53
N LYS A 115 -7.49 5.90 7.48
CA LYS A 115 -7.65 7.28 7.94
C LYS A 115 -7.33 8.28 6.83
N LYS A 116 -6.20 8.10 6.15
CA LYS A 116 -5.79 8.95 5.01
C LYS A 116 -6.81 8.90 3.87
N GLU A 117 -7.33 7.72 3.53
CA GLU A 117 -8.38 7.55 2.53
C GLU A 117 -9.64 8.37 2.89
N ARG A 118 -10.12 8.28 4.14
CA ARG A 118 -11.28 9.07 4.60
C ARG A 118 -11.05 10.58 4.56
N GLU A 119 -9.85 11.04 4.88
CA GLU A 119 -9.49 12.46 4.81
C GLU A 119 -9.45 12.94 3.35
N LEU A 120 -8.86 12.14 2.46
CA LEU A 120 -8.83 12.44 1.03
C LEU A 120 -10.23 12.45 0.41
N ASP A 121 -11.09 11.50 0.77
CA ASP A 121 -12.48 11.46 0.31
C ASP A 121 -13.27 12.71 0.77
N LYS A 122 -13.08 13.15 2.02
CA LYS A 122 -13.67 14.41 2.50
C LYS A 122 -13.17 15.62 1.72
N LYS A 123 -11.87 15.73 1.45
CA LYS A 123 -11.30 16.81 0.66
C LYS A 123 -11.84 16.81 -0.76
N LEU A 124 -11.92 15.63 -1.39
CA LEU A 124 -12.47 15.46 -2.73
C LEU A 124 -13.94 15.90 -2.82
N LYS A 125 -14.79 15.47 -1.89
CA LYS A 125 -16.19 15.88 -1.82
C LYS A 125 -16.35 17.40 -1.65
N ALA A 126 -15.50 18.00 -0.81
CA ALA A 126 -15.49 19.44 -0.62
C ALA A 126 -15.10 20.18 -1.91
N GLU A 127 -14.12 19.67 -2.66
CA GLU A 127 -13.67 20.25 -3.92
C GLU A 127 -14.74 20.16 -5.02
N ILE A 128 -15.39 18.99 -5.15
CA ILE A 128 -16.51 18.81 -6.08
C ILE A 128 -17.62 19.82 -5.78
N LYS A 129 -18.00 19.97 -4.49
CA LYS A 129 -19.03 20.93 -4.08
C LYS A 129 -18.66 22.36 -4.40
N LYS A 130 -17.40 22.76 -4.23
CA LYS A 130 -16.92 24.10 -4.63
C LYS A 130 -17.08 24.32 -6.12
N ARG A 131 -16.68 23.34 -6.95
CA ARG A 131 -16.82 23.42 -8.43
C ARG A 131 -18.28 23.54 -8.86
N GLU A 132 -19.20 22.80 -8.23
CA GLU A 132 -20.64 22.91 -8.50
C GLU A 132 -21.19 24.31 -8.16
N VAL A 133 -20.83 24.85 -6.98
CA VAL A 133 -21.25 26.20 -6.57
C VAL A 133 -20.75 27.24 -7.57
N LEU A 134 -19.51 27.13 -8.03
CA LEU A 134 -18.96 28.01 -9.05
C LEU A 134 -19.75 27.93 -10.37
N ALA A 135 -19.94 26.69 -10.87
CA ALA A 135 -20.66 26.47 -12.12
C ALA A 135 -22.07 27.08 -12.07
N ASN A 136 -22.80 26.87 -10.96
CA ASN A 136 -24.13 27.42 -10.76
C ASN A 136 -24.10 28.95 -10.66
N LYS A 137 -23.13 29.56 -9.98
CA LYS A 137 -22.99 31.01 -9.86
C LYS A 137 -22.64 31.64 -11.20
N LEU A 138 -21.72 31.07 -11.96
CA LEU A 138 -21.40 31.52 -13.31
C LEU A 138 -22.61 31.43 -14.23
N LYS A 139 -23.35 30.30 -14.21
CA LYS A 139 -24.56 30.11 -15.00
C LYS A 139 -25.62 31.17 -14.69
N SER A 140 -25.84 31.49 -13.41
CA SER A 140 -26.79 32.52 -12.98
C SER A 140 -26.38 33.92 -13.43
N LEU A 141 -25.09 34.24 -13.41
CA LEU A 141 -24.57 35.53 -13.83
C LEU A 141 -24.62 35.72 -15.34
N ILE A 142 -24.31 34.71 -16.12
CA ILE A 142 -24.48 34.71 -17.56
C ILE A 142 -25.96 34.90 -17.92
N ALA A 143 -26.87 34.22 -17.23
CA ALA A 143 -28.31 34.41 -17.41
C ALA A 143 -28.79 35.82 -17.02
N ALA A 144 -28.22 36.42 -15.95
CA ALA A 144 -28.52 37.77 -15.53
C ALA A 144 -27.99 38.83 -16.54
N GLN A 145 -26.80 38.64 -17.09
CA GLN A 145 -26.25 39.49 -18.15
C GLN A 145 -27.06 39.39 -19.43
N ALA A 146 -27.54 38.21 -19.80
CA ALA A 146 -28.45 38.02 -20.94
C ALA A 146 -29.82 38.69 -20.73
N LYS A 147 -30.30 38.81 -19.46
CA LYS A 147 -31.55 39.56 -19.14
C LYS A 147 -31.36 41.07 -19.12
N LYS A 148 -30.21 41.59 -18.70
CA LYS A 148 -29.92 43.04 -18.70
C LYS A 148 -29.80 43.64 -20.11
N SER A 149 -29.55 42.83 -21.11
CA SER A 149 -29.52 43.23 -22.52
C SER A 149 -30.91 43.31 -23.18
N GLY A 150 -32.01 43.25 -22.41
CA GLY A 150 -33.31 43.82 -22.79
C GLY A 150 -34.08 43.07 -23.87
N SER A 151 -34.01 41.75 -24.02
CA SER A 151 -34.86 41.06 -24.98
C SER A 151 -35.57 39.83 -24.37
N LYS A 152 -36.92 39.83 -24.47
CA LYS A 152 -37.80 38.67 -24.21
C LYS A 152 -37.63 37.56 -25.28
N ASN A 153 -36.88 37.80 -26.33
CA ASN A 153 -36.51 36.85 -27.38
C ASN A 153 -35.01 36.77 -27.55
N SER A 154 -34.47 35.62 -27.73
CA SER A 154 -33.09 35.11 -27.65
C SER A 154 -32.07 35.72 -28.64
N ASN A 155 -32.25 36.97 -29.07
CA ASN A 155 -31.28 37.66 -29.90
C ASN A 155 -30.95 39.02 -29.26
N TYR A 156 -29.84 39.11 -28.53
CA TYR A 156 -29.18 40.36 -28.20
C TYR A 156 -28.90 41.07 -29.53
N LYS A 157 -29.58 42.21 -29.78
CA LYS A 157 -29.24 43.04 -30.94
C LYS A 157 -27.92 43.72 -30.65
N LEU A 158 -26.87 43.17 -31.22
CA LEU A 158 -25.53 43.76 -31.21
C LEU A 158 -25.60 45.15 -31.87
N THR A 159 -24.82 46.08 -31.32
CA THR A 159 -24.50 47.27 -32.06
C THR A 159 -23.72 46.91 -33.34
N PRO A 160 -23.67 47.74 -34.37
CA PRO A 160 -22.87 47.46 -35.56
C PRO A 160 -21.41 47.13 -35.24
N GLU A 161 -20.82 47.81 -34.27
CA GLU A 161 -19.44 47.58 -33.81
C GLU A 161 -19.31 46.25 -33.07
N GLU A 162 -20.24 45.90 -32.18
CA GLU A 162 -20.27 44.62 -31.50
C GLU A 162 -20.46 43.43 -32.46
N LYS A 163 -21.21 43.65 -33.56
CA LYS A 163 -21.39 42.66 -34.62
C LYS A 163 -20.08 42.42 -35.36
N LEU A 164 -19.35 43.50 -35.72
CA LEU A 164 -18.02 43.37 -36.33
C LEU A 164 -17.05 42.62 -35.43
N ILE A 165 -17.01 42.96 -34.14
CA ILE A 165 -16.16 42.27 -33.15
C ILE A 165 -16.55 40.79 -33.04
N SER A 166 -17.85 40.48 -33.08
CA SER A 166 -18.33 39.06 -33.02
C SER A 166 -17.92 38.27 -34.24
N ASP A 167 -18.10 38.86 -35.42
CA ASP A 167 -17.75 38.20 -36.69
C ASP A 167 -16.23 37.98 -36.81
N ASP A 168 -15.45 38.96 -36.35
CA ASP A 168 -13.99 38.87 -36.34
C ASP A 168 -13.51 37.86 -35.28
N PHE A 169 -14.16 37.76 -34.12
CA PHE A 169 -13.87 36.73 -33.13
C PHE A 169 -14.10 35.33 -33.74
N ALA A 170 -15.24 35.13 -34.41
CA ALA A 170 -15.58 33.86 -35.06
C ALA A 170 -14.60 33.48 -36.17
N LYS A 171 -14.13 34.41 -36.97
CA LYS A 171 -13.13 34.20 -38.04
C LYS A 171 -11.75 33.79 -37.50
N ASN A 172 -11.44 34.16 -36.25
CA ASN A 172 -10.18 33.84 -35.59
C ASN A 172 -10.23 32.53 -34.79
N LYS A 173 -11.22 31.64 -34.99
CA LYS A 173 -11.25 30.33 -34.42
C LYS A 173 -10.00 29.52 -34.79
N GLY A 174 -9.28 28.97 -33.79
CA GLY A 174 -8.01 28.24 -33.95
C GLY A 174 -6.79 29.14 -34.19
N LYS A 175 -6.95 30.48 -33.99
CA LYS A 175 -5.86 31.47 -34.17
C LYS A 175 -5.81 32.49 -33.01
N LEU A 176 -6.61 32.29 -31.97
CA LEU A 176 -6.57 33.17 -30.81
C LEU A 176 -5.27 32.98 -30.04
N PRO A 177 -4.65 34.05 -29.53
CA PRO A 177 -3.46 33.91 -28.69
C PRO A 177 -3.82 33.26 -27.35
N TRP A 178 -2.87 32.55 -26.79
CA TRP A 178 -3.01 31.98 -25.47
C TRP A 178 -3.24 33.05 -24.40
N PRO A 179 -4.09 32.80 -23.38
CA PRO A 179 -4.40 33.71 -22.30
C PRO A 179 -3.24 33.94 -21.32
N VAL A 180 -2.17 33.17 -21.42
CA VAL A 180 -0.89 33.29 -20.72
C VAL A 180 0.25 33.29 -21.73
N GLU A 181 1.44 33.67 -21.32
CA GLU A 181 2.59 33.70 -22.23
C GLU A 181 3.14 32.32 -22.51
N GLU A 182 3.28 31.52 -21.45
CA GLU A 182 3.75 30.14 -21.50
C GLU A 182 2.84 29.26 -20.65
N GLY A 183 2.62 28.00 -21.04
CA GLY A 183 1.83 27.05 -20.28
C GLY A 183 1.37 25.86 -21.10
N PHE A 184 0.70 24.96 -20.42
CA PHE A 184 0.10 23.77 -21.04
C PHE A 184 -1.28 23.50 -20.44
N VAL A 185 -2.13 22.81 -21.21
CA VAL A 185 -3.48 22.42 -20.74
C VAL A 185 -3.34 21.22 -19.80
N SER A 186 -3.63 21.44 -18.52
CA SER A 186 -3.64 20.38 -17.48
C SER A 186 -5.00 19.69 -17.33
N GLU A 187 -6.12 20.40 -17.58
CA GLU A 187 -7.46 19.81 -17.65
C GLU A 187 -8.18 20.29 -18.91
N LYS A 188 -8.69 19.34 -19.69
CA LYS A 188 -9.41 19.63 -20.95
C LYS A 188 -10.86 20.02 -20.70
N PHE A 189 -11.51 20.57 -21.71
CA PHE A 189 -12.95 20.80 -21.74
C PHE A 189 -13.73 19.48 -21.65
N GLY A 190 -14.87 19.51 -20.93
CA GLY A 190 -15.74 18.36 -20.79
C GLY A 190 -15.42 17.47 -19.59
N VAL A 191 -15.58 16.17 -19.73
CA VAL A 191 -15.42 15.21 -18.63
C VAL A 191 -13.98 14.77 -18.53
N ASN A 192 -13.36 15.06 -17.39
CA ASN A 192 -12.00 14.63 -17.06
C ASN A 192 -12.04 13.56 -15.96
N VAL A 193 -11.12 12.60 -16.01
CA VAL A 193 -10.94 11.59 -14.97
C VAL A 193 -9.94 12.13 -13.94
N HIS A 194 -10.30 12.05 -12.66
CA HIS A 194 -9.40 12.51 -11.61
C HIS A 194 -8.09 11.69 -11.60
N PRO A 195 -6.89 12.32 -11.57
CA PRO A 195 -5.61 11.62 -11.70
C PRO A 195 -5.40 10.49 -10.66
N LEU A 196 -5.82 10.72 -9.42
CA LEU A 196 -5.68 9.77 -8.32
C LEU A 196 -6.89 8.83 -8.15
N PHE A 197 -8.10 9.30 -8.51
CA PHE A 197 -9.35 8.55 -8.33
C PHE A 197 -10.02 8.33 -9.68
N LYS A 198 -9.60 7.30 -10.41
CA LYS A 198 -10.08 6.97 -11.77
C LYS A 198 -11.61 6.80 -11.88
N GLN A 199 -12.29 6.53 -10.77
CA GLN A 199 -13.76 6.39 -10.72
C GLN A 199 -14.47 7.75 -10.63
N VAL A 200 -13.74 8.83 -10.30
CA VAL A 200 -14.30 10.18 -10.15
C VAL A 200 -14.15 10.92 -11.47
N LYS A 201 -15.29 11.30 -12.02
CA LYS A 201 -15.37 12.15 -13.22
C LYS A 201 -15.63 13.60 -12.79
N LEU A 202 -14.78 14.50 -13.24
CA LEU A 202 -14.92 15.94 -13.01
C LEU A 202 -15.28 16.60 -14.33
N THR A 203 -16.29 17.48 -14.32
CA THR A 203 -16.65 18.25 -15.51
C THR A 203 -15.96 19.60 -15.46
N ASN A 204 -15.23 19.96 -16.51
CA ASN A 204 -14.63 21.27 -16.71
C ASN A 204 -15.38 22.01 -17.81
N ASP A 205 -15.91 23.18 -17.50
CA ASP A 205 -16.68 24.02 -18.42
C ASP A 205 -15.79 24.85 -19.37
N GLY A 206 -14.48 24.71 -19.26
CA GLY A 206 -13.44 25.29 -20.06
C GLY A 206 -12.19 24.45 -20.07
N ILE A 207 -11.03 25.09 -20.08
CA ILE A 207 -9.73 24.43 -19.90
C ILE A 207 -9.02 24.97 -18.65
N THR A 208 -8.20 24.13 -18.02
CA THR A 208 -7.27 24.58 -17.00
C THR A 208 -5.88 24.63 -17.62
N VAL A 209 -5.25 25.79 -17.60
CA VAL A 209 -3.88 26.01 -18.10
C VAL A 209 -2.95 26.19 -16.93
N THR A 210 -1.93 25.34 -16.84
CA THR A 210 -0.84 25.45 -15.86
C THR A 210 0.30 26.25 -16.46
N THR A 211 0.80 27.24 -15.70
CA THR A 211 1.85 28.18 -16.09
C THR A 211 2.79 28.47 -14.91
N SER A 212 3.79 29.30 -15.09
CA SER A 212 4.72 29.73 -14.04
C SER A 212 4.00 30.50 -12.90
N ALA A 213 4.57 30.42 -11.69
CA ALA A 213 3.98 31.09 -10.52
C ALA A 213 3.79 32.60 -10.71
N GLY A 214 2.58 33.06 -10.45
CA GLY A 214 2.23 34.49 -10.57
C GLY A 214 2.33 35.04 -11.98
N ALA A 215 2.11 34.23 -13.03
CA ALA A 215 2.10 34.68 -14.41
C ALA A 215 1.01 35.70 -14.67
N ASP A 216 1.27 36.60 -15.63
CA ASP A 216 0.28 37.57 -16.10
C ASP A 216 -0.74 36.90 -17.03
N VAL A 217 -2.01 37.26 -16.83
CA VAL A 217 -3.12 36.85 -17.70
C VAL A 217 -3.36 37.96 -18.69
N ARG A 218 -3.57 37.61 -19.97
CA ARG A 218 -3.83 38.51 -21.07
C ARG A 218 -5.13 38.18 -21.82
N SER A 219 -5.80 39.18 -22.35
CA SER A 219 -6.99 38.97 -23.15
C SER A 219 -6.67 38.26 -24.46
N VAL A 220 -7.47 37.28 -24.84
CA VAL A 220 -7.32 36.52 -26.10
C VAL A 220 -7.86 37.29 -27.30
N PHE A 221 -8.68 38.34 -27.08
CA PHE A 221 -9.24 39.15 -28.15
C PHE A 221 -9.65 40.56 -27.65
N THR A 222 -9.92 41.49 -28.57
CA THR A 222 -10.47 42.81 -28.26
C THR A 222 -11.91 42.69 -27.76
N GLY A 223 -12.27 43.38 -26.69
CA GLY A 223 -13.62 43.31 -26.11
C GLY A 223 -13.83 44.27 -24.96
N THR A 224 -14.97 44.19 -24.30
CA THR A 224 -15.35 45.04 -23.17
C THR A 224 -15.50 44.18 -21.90
N VAL A 225 -14.94 44.66 -20.80
CA VAL A 225 -15.09 44.01 -19.48
C VAL A 225 -16.52 44.13 -18.97
N VAL A 226 -17.25 43.04 -18.92
CA VAL A 226 -18.65 43.07 -18.47
C VAL A 226 -18.84 42.85 -17.01
N GLU A 227 -17.93 42.06 -16.37
CA GLU A 227 -18.01 41.77 -14.95
C GLU A 227 -16.64 41.37 -14.38
N ILE A 228 -16.40 41.75 -13.14
CA ILE A 228 -15.28 41.31 -12.31
C ILE A 228 -15.87 40.90 -10.95
N MET A 229 -15.65 39.66 -10.52
CA MET A 229 -16.21 39.18 -9.29
C MET A 229 -15.23 38.28 -8.54
N PHE A 230 -15.25 38.33 -7.24
CA PHE A 230 -14.53 37.40 -6.38
C PHE A 230 -15.39 36.15 -6.10
N ILE A 231 -14.84 34.98 -6.32
CA ILE A 231 -15.50 33.70 -6.03
C ILE A 231 -14.59 32.89 -5.09
N PRO A 232 -15.04 32.56 -3.88
CA PRO A 232 -14.24 31.76 -2.95
C PRO A 232 -13.76 30.43 -3.59
N GLY A 233 -12.44 30.20 -3.57
CA GLY A 233 -11.81 29.03 -4.19
C GLY A 233 -11.42 29.21 -5.66
N TYR A 234 -11.79 30.32 -6.31
CA TYR A 234 -11.40 30.65 -7.70
C TYR A 234 -10.85 32.07 -7.83
N ASN A 235 -10.65 32.77 -6.71
CA ASN A 235 -10.18 34.16 -6.68
C ASN A 235 -11.05 35.09 -7.54
N ASN A 236 -10.45 36.11 -8.19
CA ASN A 236 -11.22 36.97 -9.08
C ASN A 236 -11.43 36.26 -10.41
N VAL A 237 -12.66 36.39 -10.90
CA VAL A 237 -13.09 35.96 -12.23
C VAL A 237 -13.37 37.23 -13.05
N VAL A 238 -12.68 37.37 -14.18
CA VAL A 238 -12.86 38.43 -15.13
C VAL A 238 -13.65 37.91 -16.33
N MET A 239 -14.69 38.63 -16.73
CA MET A 239 -15.54 38.30 -17.86
C MET A 239 -15.42 39.39 -18.90
N ILE A 240 -15.01 39.05 -20.14
CA ILE A 240 -14.85 39.97 -21.28
C ILE A 240 -15.81 39.54 -22.38
N ARG A 241 -16.53 40.52 -22.93
CA ARG A 241 -17.46 40.34 -24.05
C ARG A 241 -16.81 40.70 -25.39
N HIS A 242 -17.03 39.86 -26.38
CA HIS A 242 -16.56 39.98 -27.75
C HIS A 242 -17.78 39.78 -28.68
N GLY A 243 -18.73 40.74 -28.66
CA GLY A 243 -20.01 40.59 -29.32
C GLY A 243 -20.88 39.52 -28.71
N ASN A 244 -21.20 38.44 -29.43
CA ASN A 244 -21.96 37.28 -28.92
C ASN A 244 -21.12 36.34 -28.09
N TYR A 245 -19.80 36.50 -28.08
CA TYR A 245 -18.89 35.63 -27.32
C TYR A 245 -18.51 36.26 -25.98
N LEU A 246 -18.30 35.40 -24.98
CA LEU A 246 -17.81 35.79 -23.68
C LEU A 246 -16.59 34.90 -23.36
N THR A 247 -15.53 35.53 -22.88
CA THR A 247 -14.38 34.81 -22.32
C THR A 247 -14.30 35.04 -20.83
N LEU A 248 -14.02 33.99 -20.08
CA LEU A 248 -13.89 34.00 -18.62
C LEU A 248 -12.48 33.59 -18.23
N TYR A 249 -11.89 34.35 -17.33
CA TYR A 249 -10.56 34.15 -16.80
C TYR A 249 -10.68 34.05 -15.27
N SER A 250 -10.37 32.91 -14.69
CA SER A 250 -10.48 32.66 -13.23
C SER A 250 -9.12 32.44 -12.60
N ASN A 251 -9.05 32.55 -11.28
CA ASN A 251 -7.85 32.41 -10.45
C ASN A 251 -6.91 33.61 -10.53
N ILE A 252 -7.46 34.79 -10.75
CA ILE A 252 -6.72 36.08 -10.79
C ILE A 252 -6.65 36.66 -9.38
N ILE A 253 -5.43 36.82 -8.81
CA ILE A 253 -5.25 37.42 -7.48
C ILE A 253 -5.25 38.95 -7.55
N LYS A 254 -4.65 39.52 -8.58
CA LYS A 254 -4.59 40.98 -8.80
C LYS A 254 -5.14 41.33 -10.18
N VAL A 255 -6.20 42.14 -10.22
CA VAL A 255 -6.85 42.59 -11.44
C VAL A 255 -6.32 43.99 -11.80
N TYR A 256 -5.99 44.23 -13.06
CA TYR A 256 -5.42 45.50 -13.57
C TYR A 256 -6.44 46.37 -14.28
N ILE A 257 -7.64 45.88 -14.50
CA ILE A 257 -8.72 46.48 -15.29
C ILE A 257 -9.97 46.68 -14.45
N ARG A 258 -10.91 47.46 -14.96
CA ARG A 258 -12.20 47.76 -14.33
C ARG A 258 -13.36 47.33 -15.23
N LYS A 259 -14.51 47.09 -14.62
CA LYS A 259 -15.76 46.88 -15.36
C LYS A 259 -16.08 48.05 -16.29
N GLY A 260 -16.39 47.78 -17.55
CA GLY A 260 -16.62 48.76 -18.60
C GLY A 260 -15.40 49.10 -19.44
N ASP A 261 -14.18 48.70 -19.04
CA ASP A 261 -12.97 48.96 -19.81
C ASP A 261 -13.01 48.23 -21.17
N VAL A 262 -12.56 48.94 -22.21
CA VAL A 262 -12.33 48.34 -23.54
C VAL A 262 -10.90 47.78 -23.57
N ILE A 263 -10.79 46.49 -23.80
CA ILE A 263 -9.55 45.74 -23.75
C ILE A 263 -9.07 45.42 -25.17
N LYS A 264 -7.79 45.61 -25.42
CA LYS A 264 -7.13 45.23 -26.69
C LYS A 264 -6.65 43.79 -26.67
N LEU A 265 -6.44 43.21 -27.83
CA LEU A 265 -5.81 41.92 -28.03
C LEU A 265 -4.46 41.84 -27.26
N LYS A 266 -4.22 40.76 -26.53
CA LYS A 266 -3.02 40.52 -25.70
C LYS A 266 -2.78 41.52 -24.56
N GLN A 267 -3.73 42.38 -24.26
CA GLN A 267 -3.62 43.33 -23.13
C GLN A 267 -3.62 42.53 -21.80
N LYS A 268 -2.72 42.89 -20.89
CA LYS A 268 -2.66 42.30 -19.54
C LYS A 268 -3.91 42.71 -18.75
N ILE A 269 -4.60 41.71 -18.18
CA ILE A 269 -5.84 41.90 -17.42
C ILE A 269 -5.68 41.66 -15.93
N GLY A 270 -4.63 40.90 -15.54
CA GLY A 270 -4.35 40.61 -14.15
C GLY A 270 -3.20 39.65 -13.97
N LYS A 271 -2.99 39.25 -12.72
CA LYS A 271 -1.94 38.30 -12.28
C LYS A 271 -2.57 37.12 -11.60
N LEU A 272 -2.10 35.89 -11.91
CA LEU A 272 -2.60 34.66 -11.31
C LEU A 272 -2.19 34.50 -9.84
N ALA A 273 -3.04 33.83 -9.09
CA ALA A 273 -2.67 33.29 -7.79
C ALA A 273 -1.65 32.15 -7.97
N SER A 274 -0.64 32.11 -7.11
CA SER A 274 0.28 30.96 -7.07
C SER A 274 -0.36 29.81 -6.31
N ASP A 275 -0.39 28.64 -6.91
CA ASP A 275 -0.92 27.41 -6.29
C ASP A 275 0.14 26.77 -5.37
N ASN A 276 1.42 26.96 -5.74
CA ASN A 276 2.62 26.60 -5.00
C ASN A 276 3.78 27.53 -5.40
N GLU A 277 5.00 27.26 -4.92
CA GLU A 277 6.18 28.12 -5.22
C GLU A 277 6.55 28.17 -6.70
N SER A 278 6.13 27.21 -7.52
CA SER A 278 6.59 27.05 -8.91
C SER A 278 5.50 27.17 -9.96
N SER A 279 4.21 27.12 -9.61
CA SER A 279 3.14 27.09 -10.60
C SER A 279 1.90 27.88 -10.21
N SER A 280 1.17 28.30 -11.24
CA SER A 280 -0.17 28.88 -11.17
C SER A 280 -1.08 28.19 -12.17
N THR A 281 -2.38 28.16 -11.87
CA THR A 281 -3.39 27.63 -12.79
C THR A 281 -4.36 28.75 -13.21
N LEU A 282 -4.73 28.76 -14.47
CA LEU A 282 -5.78 29.58 -15.02
C LEU A 282 -6.93 28.70 -15.49
N ASN A 283 -8.14 28.90 -15.00
CA ASN A 283 -9.32 28.32 -15.65
C ASN A 283 -9.85 29.31 -16.68
N PHE A 284 -9.86 28.88 -17.96
CA PHE A 284 -10.25 29.67 -19.10
C PHE A 284 -11.44 29.06 -19.80
N GLN A 285 -12.50 29.89 -20.06
CA GLN A 285 -13.73 29.41 -20.68
C GLN A 285 -14.12 30.35 -21.83
N ILE A 286 -14.73 29.79 -22.87
CA ILE A 286 -15.35 30.53 -23.98
C ILE A 286 -16.82 30.14 -24.04
N TRP A 287 -17.68 31.13 -24.10
CA TRP A 287 -19.12 30.97 -24.22
C TRP A 287 -19.65 31.70 -25.44
N ARG A 288 -20.64 31.14 -26.11
CA ARG A 288 -21.44 31.81 -27.13
C ARG A 288 -22.88 31.86 -26.64
N ASP A 289 -23.40 33.03 -26.37
CA ASP A 289 -24.70 33.22 -25.72
C ASP A 289 -24.81 32.44 -24.40
N LYS A 290 -25.40 31.21 -24.43
CA LYS A 290 -25.56 30.32 -23.29
C LYS A 290 -24.82 28.99 -23.47
N GLU A 291 -24.16 28.79 -24.59
CA GLU A 291 -23.44 27.58 -24.95
C GLU A 291 -21.98 27.65 -24.54
N LYS A 292 -21.46 26.60 -23.92
CA LYS A 292 -20.05 26.49 -23.60
C LYS A 292 -19.30 25.90 -24.79
N LEU A 293 -18.21 26.54 -25.17
CA LEU A 293 -17.38 26.13 -26.28
C LEU A 293 -16.06 25.55 -25.77
N ASP A 294 -15.51 24.56 -26.44
CA ASP A 294 -14.18 24.03 -26.13
C ASP A 294 -13.09 25.04 -26.49
N PRO A 295 -12.40 25.68 -25.51
CA PRO A 295 -11.39 26.68 -25.77
C PRO A 295 -10.19 26.18 -26.56
N GLN A 296 -9.86 24.85 -26.53
CA GLN A 296 -8.75 24.29 -27.28
C GLN A 296 -8.95 24.40 -28.81
N LEU A 297 -10.20 24.46 -29.24
CA LEU A 297 -10.53 24.64 -30.67
C LEU A 297 -10.41 26.09 -31.14
N TRP A 298 -10.17 27.05 -30.24
CA TRP A 298 -10.11 28.48 -30.52
C TRP A 298 -8.70 29.06 -30.37
N LEU A 299 -7.87 28.45 -29.50
CA LEU A 299 -6.47 28.83 -29.24
C LEU A 299 -5.46 28.26 -30.30
#